data_81f2f81e457157670a1c09b37d04612f
#
_entry.id   81f2f81e457157670a1c09b37d04612f
#
_cell.length_a   1.000
_cell.length_b   1.000
_cell.length_c   1.000
_cell.angle_alpha   90.00
_cell.angle_beta   90.00
_cell.angle_gamma   90.00
#
_symmetry.space_group_name_H-M   'P 1'
#
loop_
_entity.id
_entity.type
_entity.pdbx_description
1 polymer ?
#
loop_
_entity_poly.entity_id
_entity_poly.type
_entity_poly.pdbx_seq_one_letter_code
_entity_poly.pdbx_strand_id
1 'polypeptide(L)'
;MTTIIYEPLDSRTLERPDRADLDRRIASALARVDRMLPQFGEYFPAPSSESGIYAPIDNVEWTNGFWTGMLWLAWQFAQDDRYRRVAEQNIQSFATRVERLVNVDHHDLGFLYTLSACAAYRLTGDTLARSSGLEAARLLLKRFDPVANVIQAWGDMKDPKQRGRMIIDCNLNVPLLYWASRETGNKDFAAAADKHLAQAAKLLVRPDASTFHTFYVDTKTGKPRHGSTHQGHSDDSSWARGQAWGIYGFALAWRHTSDPAYLDIAAKLANHFLNRLPSDGICCWDLIFTDEADTPRDSSAAAIAACGLLELAQALPLSNDMRETYEAWATAIVRTLGDNYLAPLEGSNAVLLHAVYHMPNKAGIDEACIWGDYFYLEALMRLRHAWEPYWS
;
A
#
# COMPACT_ATOMS: atom_id res chain seq x y z
N MET A 1 -7.20 -23.67 11.92
CA MET A 1 -7.42 -22.24 11.55
C MET A 1 -8.79 -21.86 12.07
N THR A 2 -8.91 -20.69 12.68
CA THR A 2 -10.22 -20.13 13.04
C THR A 2 -10.99 -19.84 11.76
N THR A 3 -12.27 -20.23 11.69
CA THR A 3 -13.09 -19.96 10.49
C THR A 3 -13.34 -18.46 10.41
N ILE A 4 -12.91 -17.82 9.32
CA ILE A 4 -13.22 -16.42 9.03
C ILE A 4 -14.62 -16.37 8.43
N ILE A 5 -15.47 -15.49 8.96
CA ILE A 5 -16.85 -15.31 8.50
C ILE A 5 -16.83 -14.65 7.11
N TYR A 6 -17.67 -15.16 6.23
CA TYR A 6 -17.95 -14.52 4.96
C TYR A 6 -19.19 -13.62 5.12
N GLU A 7 -18.99 -12.32 5.06
CA GLU A 7 -20.10 -11.36 4.99
C GLU A 7 -20.60 -11.29 3.55
N PRO A 8 -21.89 -11.48 3.27
CA PRO A 8 -22.40 -11.27 1.93
C PRO A 8 -22.25 -9.80 1.52
N LEU A 9 -22.02 -9.57 0.25
CA LEU A 9 -21.96 -8.26 -0.35
C LEU A 9 -23.01 -8.17 -1.45
N ASP A 10 -23.80 -7.11 -1.47
CA ASP A 10 -24.76 -6.86 -2.54
C ASP A 10 -24.01 -6.66 -3.86
N SER A 11 -24.52 -7.30 -4.91
CA SER A 11 -23.97 -7.14 -6.24
C SER A 11 -24.08 -5.67 -6.68
N ARG A 12 -23.01 -5.15 -7.28
CA ARG A 12 -22.99 -3.82 -7.85
C ARG A 12 -22.76 -3.92 -9.35
N THR A 13 -23.60 -3.29 -10.13
CA THR A 13 -23.42 -3.21 -11.57
C THR A 13 -22.25 -2.31 -11.91
N LEU A 14 -21.34 -2.79 -12.73
CA LEU A 14 -20.20 -2.02 -13.19
C LEU A 14 -20.65 -0.98 -14.21
N GLU A 15 -20.59 0.27 -13.81
CA GLU A 15 -20.61 1.40 -14.73
C GLU A 15 -19.18 1.64 -15.22
N ARG A 16 -18.81 1.02 -16.32
CA ARG A 16 -17.47 1.20 -16.88
C ARG A 16 -17.26 2.66 -17.28
N PRO A 17 -16.22 3.33 -16.72
CA PRO A 17 -15.88 4.67 -17.19
C PRO A 17 -15.45 4.54 -18.65
N ASP A 18 -15.89 5.49 -19.48
CA ASP A 18 -15.37 5.55 -20.84
C ASP A 18 -13.88 5.97 -20.82
N ARG A 19 -13.21 5.69 -21.93
CA ARG A 19 -11.78 6.01 -22.06
C ARG A 19 -11.51 7.51 -21.88
N ALA A 20 -12.39 8.36 -22.39
CA ALA A 20 -12.25 9.81 -22.30
C ALA A 20 -12.39 10.29 -20.86
N ASP A 21 -13.26 9.68 -20.04
CA ASP A 21 -13.38 9.98 -18.61
C ASP A 21 -12.09 9.63 -17.86
N LEU A 22 -11.55 8.42 -18.10
CA LEU A 22 -10.27 8.02 -17.51
C LEU A 22 -9.12 8.93 -17.93
N ASP A 23 -9.05 9.28 -19.21
CA ASP A 23 -8.01 10.20 -19.72
C ASP A 23 -8.11 11.59 -19.07
N ARG A 24 -9.32 12.12 -18.84
CA ARG A 24 -9.52 13.39 -18.09
C ARG A 24 -9.05 13.28 -16.63
N ARG A 25 -9.38 12.19 -15.94
CA ARG A 25 -8.96 11.95 -14.54
C ARG A 25 -7.46 11.82 -14.42
N ILE A 26 -6.82 11.11 -15.35
CA ILE A 26 -5.36 10.98 -15.43
C ILE A 26 -4.74 12.36 -15.69
N ALA A 27 -5.22 13.13 -16.66
CA ALA A 27 -4.71 14.46 -16.93
C ALA A 27 -4.84 15.39 -15.71
N SER A 28 -5.96 15.29 -14.98
CA SER A 28 -6.17 16.05 -13.75
C SER A 28 -5.20 15.66 -12.62
N ALA A 29 -4.92 14.36 -12.46
CA ALA A 29 -3.93 13.88 -11.50
C ALA A 29 -2.50 14.29 -11.88
N LEU A 30 -2.13 14.14 -13.17
CA LEU A 30 -0.81 14.52 -13.66
C LEU A 30 -0.56 16.03 -13.54
N ALA A 31 -1.57 16.89 -13.74
CA ALA A 31 -1.43 18.31 -13.52
C ALA A 31 -1.01 18.67 -12.09
N ARG A 32 -1.38 17.83 -11.10
CA ARG A 32 -0.93 17.97 -9.71
C ARG A 32 0.49 17.46 -9.51
N VAL A 33 0.84 16.32 -10.11
CA VAL A 33 2.23 15.81 -10.11
C VAL A 33 3.18 16.83 -10.76
N ASP A 34 2.76 17.49 -11.85
CA ASP A 34 3.56 18.55 -12.49
C ASP A 34 3.90 19.71 -11.54
N ARG A 35 2.99 20.04 -10.62
CA ARG A 35 3.24 21.09 -9.61
C ARG A 35 4.22 20.64 -8.53
N MET A 36 4.32 19.34 -8.28
CA MET A 36 5.26 18.75 -7.34
C MET A 36 6.69 18.73 -7.89
N LEU A 37 6.87 18.51 -9.21
CA LEU A 37 8.19 18.34 -9.83
C LEU A 37 9.22 19.42 -9.46
N PRO A 38 8.91 20.74 -9.53
CA PRO A 38 9.90 21.77 -9.21
C PRO A 38 10.33 21.78 -7.73
N GLN A 39 9.51 21.21 -6.84
CA GLN A 39 9.75 21.23 -5.39
C GLN A 39 10.49 19.98 -4.91
N PHE A 40 10.29 18.85 -5.61
CA PHE A 40 10.76 17.52 -5.17
C PHE A 40 11.74 16.88 -6.17
N GLY A 41 12.57 17.69 -6.84
CA GLY A 41 13.64 17.19 -7.73
C GLY A 41 14.76 16.49 -6.96
N GLU A 42 15.29 17.17 -5.93
CA GLU A 42 16.36 16.64 -5.03
C GLU A 42 15.82 16.16 -3.69
N TYR A 43 14.62 16.60 -3.33
CA TYR A 43 13.94 16.28 -2.08
C TYR A 43 12.76 15.34 -2.32
N PHE A 44 12.15 14.91 -1.23
CA PHE A 44 10.96 14.06 -1.23
C PHE A 44 9.83 14.76 -0.47
N PRO A 45 8.57 14.50 -0.83
CA PRO A 45 7.44 14.97 -0.03
C PRO A 45 7.46 14.33 1.37
N ALA A 46 7.11 15.12 2.39
CA ALA A 46 6.82 14.59 3.72
C ALA A 46 5.69 13.55 3.68
N PRO A 47 5.57 12.65 4.68
CA PRO A 47 4.53 11.61 4.71
C PRO A 47 3.10 12.13 4.58
N SER A 48 2.82 13.26 5.24
CA SER A 48 1.54 13.97 5.12
C SER A 48 1.77 15.46 4.89
N SER A 49 0.77 16.13 4.32
CA SER A 49 0.76 17.58 4.16
C SER A 49 0.44 18.29 5.49
N GLU A 50 0.66 19.59 5.50
CA GLU A 50 0.13 20.55 6.47
C GLU A 50 -0.63 21.60 5.67
N SER A 51 -1.93 21.75 5.92
CA SER A 51 -2.83 22.62 5.14
C SER A 51 -2.76 22.38 3.63
N GLY A 52 -2.69 21.10 3.23
CA GLY A 52 -2.62 20.67 1.83
C GLY A 52 -1.26 20.86 1.16
N ILE A 53 -0.19 21.18 1.90
CA ILE A 53 1.16 21.40 1.38
C ILE A 53 2.13 20.39 1.97
N TYR A 54 2.76 19.58 1.12
CA TYR A 54 3.89 18.73 1.52
C TYR A 54 5.16 19.57 1.69
N ALA A 55 5.79 19.43 2.83
CA ALA A 55 7.14 19.96 3.04
C ALA A 55 8.18 19.09 2.32
N PRO A 56 9.25 19.69 1.75
CA PRO A 56 10.38 18.94 1.22
C PRO A 56 11.24 18.37 2.36
N ILE A 57 11.58 17.09 2.26
CA ILE A 57 12.43 16.35 3.19
C ILE A 57 13.51 15.56 2.46
N ASP A 58 14.55 15.15 3.18
CA ASP A 58 15.54 14.20 2.69
C ASP A 58 14.94 12.80 2.53
N ASN A 59 15.67 11.89 1.86
CA ASN A 59 15.27 10.50 1.69
C ASN A 59 15.48 9.69 2.98
N VAL A 60 14.67 9.95 4.01
CA VAL A 60 14.79 9.35 5.34
C VAL A 60 13.50 8.72 5.88
N GLU A 61 12.34 9.05 5.27
CA GLU A 61 11.05 8.54 5.68
C GLU A 61 10.67 7.24 4.96
N TRP A 62 9.79 6.45 5.58
CA TRP A 62 9.30 5.19 5.02
C TRP A 62 8.45 5.37 3.74
N THR A 63 7.98 6.59 3.51
CA THR A 63 7.08 6.95 2.42
C THR A 63 7.78 7.39 1.12
N ASN A 64 9.09 7.62 1.15
CA ASN A 64 9.78 8.29 0.02
C ASN A 64 9.70 7.50 -1.29
N GLY A 65 9.51 6.16 -1.23
CA GLY A 65 9.33 5.32 -2.41
C GLY A 65 8.07 5.67 -3.22
N PHE A 66 7.01 6.13 -2.57
CA PHE A 66 5.74 6.47 -3.24
C PHE A 66 5.91 7.63 -4.23
N TRP A 67 6.67 8.68 -3.86
CA TRP A 67 6.96 9.77 -4.79
C TRP A 67 7.66 9.28 -6.06
N THR A 68 8.70 8.48 -5.92
CA THR A 68 9.42 7.93 -7.08
C THR A 68 8.51 7.00 -7.89
N GLY A 69 7.65 6.21 -7.21
CA GLY A 69 6.62 5.40 -7.87
C GLY A 69 5.63 6.23 -8.68
N MET A 70 5.17 7.38 -8.14
CA MET A 70 4.30 8.32 -8.85
C MET A 70 4.96 8.86 -10.12
N LEU A 71 6.26 9.17 -10.08
CA LEU A 71 7.01 9.63 -11.24
C LEU A 71 7.10 8.56 -12.34
N TRP A 72 7.32 7.29 -11.97
CA TRP A 72 7.30 6.18 -12.92
C TRP A 72 5.91 6.01 -13.56
N LEU A 73 4.84 6.08 -12.78
CA LEU A 73 3.47 6.03 -13.29
C LEU A 73 3.19 7.21 -14.23
N ALA A 74 3.57 8.43 -13.84
CA ALA A 74 3.39 9.63 -14.64
C ALA A 74 4.14 9.54 -15.97
N TRP A 75 5.38 9.03 -15.96
CA TRP A 75 6.13 8.77 -17.18
C TRP A 75 5.45 7.75 -18.10
N GLN A 76 4.93 6.65 -17.53
CA GLN A 76 4.21 5.64 -18.32
C GLN A 76 2.89 6.19 -18.92
N PHE A 77 2.20 7.09 -18.22
CA PHE A 77 1.01 7.74 -18.76
C PHE A 77 1.32 8.76 -19.85
N ALA A 78 2.25 9.68 -19.58
CA ALA A 78 2.48 10.86 -20.41
C ALA A 78 3.58 10.68 -21.44
N GLN A 79 4.50 9.71 -21.26
CA GLN A 79 5.75 9.57 -22.04
C GLN A 79 6.61 10.85 -22.02
N ASP A 80 6.56 11.59 -20.91
CA ASP A 80 7.31 12.81 -20.68
C ASP A 80 8.55 12.53 -19.84
N ASP A 81 9.72 12.69 -20.43
CA ASP A 81 11.01 12.41 -19.80
C ASP A 81 11.35 13.31 -18.60
N ARG A 82 10.57 14.38 -18.33
CA ARG A 82 10.75 15.18 -17.11
C ARG A 82 10.54 14.32 -15.86
N TYR A 83 9.50 13.45 -15.84
CA TYR A 83 9.23 12.53 -14.75
C TYR A 83 10.34 11.48 -14.61
N ARG A 84 10.75 10.89 -15.73
CA ARG A 84 11.81 9.90 -15.76
C ARG A 84 13.13 10.44 -15.20
N ARG A 85 13.56 11.64 -15.62
CA ARG A 85 14.82 12.24 -15.14
C ARG A 85 14.84 12.41 -13.62
N VAL A 86 13.74 12.89 -13.02
CA VAL A 86 13.65 13.02 -11.55
C VAL A 86 13.63 11.67 -10.90
N ALA A 87 12.90 10.70 -11.44
CA ALA A 87 12.87 9.33 -10.90
C ALA A 87 14.26 8.67 -10.94
N GLU A 88 15.01 8.79 -12.04
CA GLU A 88 16.39 8.30 -12.17
C GLU A 88 17.34 8.99 -11.17
N GLN A 89 17.19 10.31 -10.97
CA GLN A 89 17.95 11.04 -9.94
C GLN A 89 17.65 10.49 -8.53
N ASN A 90 16.39 10.20 -8.23
CA ASN A 90 15.99 9.61 -6.95
C ASN A 90 16.67 8.24 -6.71
N ILE A 91 16.95 7.45 -7.76
CA ILE A 91 17.64 6.15 -7.61
C ILE A 91 19.05 6.33 -7.00
N GLN A 92 19.77 7.40 -7.31
CA GLN A 92 21.06 7.68 -6.67
C GLN A 92 20.90 7.92 -5.16
N SER A 93 19.83 8.62 -4.77
CA SER A 93 19.48 8.85 -3.37
C SER A 93 19.14 7.53 -2.65
N PHE A 94 18.33 6.66 -3.26
CA PHE A 94 18.01 5.32 -2.70
C PHE A 94 19.24 4.42 -2.61
N ALA A 95 20.13 4.44 -3.59
CA ALA A 95 21.40 3.71 -3.55
C ALA A 95 22.27 4.17 -2.37
N THR A 96 22.41 5.48 -2.19
CA THR A 96 23.14 6.07 -1.06
C THR A 96 22.49 5.71 0.28
N ARG A 97 21.16 5.75 0.36
CA ARG A 97 20.40 5.41 1.58
C ARG A 97 20.66 4.01 2.04
N VAL A 98 20.62 3.01 1.13
CA VAL A 98 20.84 1.61 1.49
C VAL A 98 22.31 1.31 1.77
N GLU A 99 23.24 1.93 1.04
CA GLU A 99 24.68 1.81 1.26
C GLU A 99 25.10 2.34 2.63
N ARG A 100 24.57 3.50 3.01
CA ARG A 100 24.87 4.17 4.29
C ARG A 100 23.99 3.72 5.45
N LEU A 101 23.07 2.82 5.22
CA LEU A 101 22.10 2.31 6.20
C LEU A 101 21.28 3.41 6.89
N VAL A 102 20.84 4.42 6.14
CA VAL A 102 20.07 5.55 6.67
C VAL A 102 18.60 5.16 6.82
N ASN A 103 18.11 5.02 8.04
CA ASN A 103 16.72 4.66 8.36
C ASN A 103 16.19 3.48 7.50
N VAL A 104 16.92 2.36 7.54
CA VAL A 104 16.58 1.12 6.79
C VAL A 104 16.33 -0.07 7.72
N ASP A 105 16.31 0.15 9.05
CA ASP A 105 16.05 -0.91 10.04
C ASP A 105 14.55 -1.01 10.38
N HIS A 106 13.72 -1.22 9.36
CA HIS A 106 12.27 -1.45 9.44
C HIS A 106 11.79 -2.26 8.23
N HIS A 107 10.54 -2.72 8.26
CA HIS A 107 10.00 -3.56 7.18
C HIS A 107 9.59 -2.79 5.92
N ASP A 108 9.41 -1.47 6.00
CA ASP A 108 8.92 -0.64 4.88
C ASP A 108 9.90 -0.51 3.71
N LEU A 109 10.97 -1.29 3.73
CA LEU A 109 11.90 -1.41 2.61
C LEU A 109 11.19 -1.87 1.32
N GLY A 110 10.08 -2.61 1.45
CA GLY A 110 9.24 -2.94 0.31
C GLY A 110 8.60 -1.70 -0.31
N PHE A 111 7.97 -0.82 0.48
CA PHE A 111 7.41 0.45 -0.01
C PHE A 111 8.49 1.35 -0.62
N LEU A 112 9.67 1.38 -0.02
CA LEU A 112 10.77 2.21 -0.49
C LEU A 112 11.34 1.71 -1.82
N TYR A 113 11.72 0.43 -1.90
CA TYR A 113 12.56 -0.07 -3.00
C TYR A 113 11.77 -0.78 -4.11
N THR A 114 10.60 -1.34 -3.84
CA THR A 114 9.75 -1.93 -4.89
C THR A 114 9.28 -0.85 -5.85
N LEU A 115 8.82 0.29 -5.33
CA LEU A 115 8.26 1.38 -6.12
C LEU A 115 9.33 2.28 -6.75
N SER A 116 10.51 2.36 -6.16
CA SER A 116 11.62 3.15 -6.70
C SER A 116 12.57 2.28 -7.54
N ALA A 117 13.43 1.52 -6.90
CA ALA A 117 14.54 0.82 -7.53
C ALA A 117 14.08 -0.39 -8.37
N CYS A 118 13.19 -1.26 -7.85
CA CYS A 118 12.72 -2.40 -8.63
C CYS A 118 11.91 -1.95 -9.85
N ALA A 119 11.05 -0.93 -9.69
CA ALA A 119 10.33 -0.33 -10.81
C ALA A 119 11.29 0.29 -11.84
N ALA A 120 12.32 1.03 -11.40
CA ALA A 120 13.35 1.59 -12.28
C ALA A 120 14.05 0.49 -13.09
N TYR A 121 14.55 -0.55 -12.43
CA TYR A 121 15.22 -1.66 -13.11
C TYR A 121 14.32 -2.33 -14.15
N ARG A 122 13.07 -2.60 -13.79
CA ARG A 122 12.07 -3.19 -14.69
C ARG A 122 11.81 -2.32 -15.92
N LEU A 123 11.74 -0.99 -15.76
CA LEU A 123 11.38 -0.05 -16.83
C LEU A 123 12.57 0.38 -17.71
N THR A 124 13.78 0.41 -17.13
CA THR A 124 14.96 1.00 -17.79
C THR A 124 16.17 0.06 -17.92
N GLY A 125 16.18 -1.05 -17.16
CA GLY A 125 17.35 -1.94 -17.06
C GLY A 125 18.48 -1.39 -16.20
N ASP A 126 18.24 -0.34 -15.38
CA ASP A 126 19.27 0.30 -14.55
C ASP A 126 19.86 -0.68 -13.53
N THR A 127 21.16 -0.95 -13.66
CA THR A 127 21.88 -1.89 -12.82
C THR A 127 22.15 -1.37 -11.39
N LEU A 128 22.25 -0.06 -11.19
CA LEU A 128 22.35 0.55 -9.86
C LEU A 128 21.01 0.38 -9.11
N ALA A 129 19.90 0.60 -9.79
CA ALA A 129 18.58 0.36 -9.25
C ALA A 129 18.42 -1.12 -8.83
N ARG A 130 18.82 -2.06 -9.71
CA ARG A 130 18.82 -3.50 -9.39
C ARG A 130 19.62 -3.83 -8.15
N SER A 131 20.86 -3.35 -8.06
CA SER A 131 21.75 -3.65 -6.92
C SER A 131 21.20 -3.06 -5.61
N SER A 132 20.63 -1.85 -5.66
CA SER A 132 20.01 -1.18 -4.50
C SER A 132 18.77 -1.95 -4.00
N GLY A 133 17.91 -2.42 -4.91
CA GLY A 133 16.76 -3.25 -4.57
C GLY A 133 17.16 -4.58 -3.92
N LEU A 134 18.22 -5.24 -4.44
CA LEU A 134 18.74 -6.47 -3.87
C LEU A 134 19.33 -6.27 -2.47
N GLU A 135 20.02 -5.17 -2.23
CA GLU A 135 20.56 -4.88 -0.89
C GLU A 135 19.42 -4.57 0.09
N ALA A 136 18.40 -3.80 -0.31
CA ALA A 136 17.20 -3.58 0.49
C ALA A 136 16.47 -4.89 0.84
N ALA A 137 16.36 -5.81 -0.12
CA ALA A 137 15.79 -7.13 0.14
C ALA A 137 16.61 -7.94 1.15
N ARG A 138 17.96 -7.87 1.11
CA ARG A 138 18.82 -8.50 2.11
C ARG A 138 18.61 -7.91 3.52
N LEU A 139 18.43 -6.58 3.61
CA LEU A 139 18.14 -5.92 4.88
C LEU A 139 16.76 -6.32 5.41
N LEU A 140 15.76 -6.39 4.54
CA LEU A 140 14.41 -6.85 4.91
C LEU A 140 14.45 -8.31 5.40
N LEU A 141 15.19 -9.18 4.73
CA LEU A 141 15.38 -10.59 5.15
C LEU A 141 16.02 -10.71 6.53
N LYS A 142 16.96 -9.81 6.91
CA LYS A 142 17.55 -9.79 8.26
C LYS A 142 16.56 -9.52 9.38
N ARG A 143 15.39 -8.93 9.06
CA ARG A 143 14.32 -8.70 10.02
C ARG A 143 13.39 -9.91 10.20
N PHE A 144 13.61 -10.99 9.47
CA PHE A 144 12.85 -12.22 9.61
C PHE A 144 13.30 -13.00 10.84
N ASP A 145 12.37 -13.28 11.76
CA ASP A 145 12.58 -14.17 12.90
C ASP A 145 12.09 -15.59 12.56
N PRO A 146 12.98 -16.60 12.51
CA PRO A 146 12.61 -17.95 12.07
C PRO A 146 11.82 -18.74 13.12
N VAL A 147 11.79 -18.31 14.39
CA VAL A 147 10.99 -18.96 15.45
C VAL A 147 9.57 -18.42 15.43
N ALA A 148 9.44 -17.10 15.35
CA ALA A 148 8.13 -16.44 15.24
C ALA A 148 7.53 -16.57 13.84
N ASN A 149 8.33 -16.85 12.80
CA ASN A 149 7.96 -16.82 11.39
C ASN A 149 7.38 -15.46 10.94
N VAL A 150 7.96 -14.38 11.43
CA VAL A 150 7.52 -13.01 11.10
C VAL A 150 8.70 -12.13 10.69
N ILE A 151 8.43 -11.20 9.80
CA ILE A 151 9.31 -10.06 9.55
C ILE A 151 8.93 -8.99 10.55
N GLN A 152 9.86 -8.62 11.43
CA GLN A 152 9.61 -7.60 12.42
C GLN A 152 9.47 -6.22 11.77
N ALA A 153 8.39 -5.51 12.10
CA ALA A 153 8.06 -4.23 11.51
C ALA A 153 9.11 -3.14 11.80
N TRP A 154 9.12 -2.60 12.98
CA TRP A 154 10.12 -1.64 13.47
C TRP A 154 10.58 -2.00 14.87
N GLY A 155 11.51 -1.22 15.40
CA GLY A 155 12.05 -1.38 16.75
C GLY A 155 13.20 -2.37 16.82
N ASP A 156 13.89 -2.37 17.95
CA ASP A 156 15.06 -3.22 18.19
C ASP A 156 14.65 -4.70 18.30
N MET A 157 15.19 -5.53 17.43
CA MET A 157 14.99 -6.99 17.44
C MET A 157 15.58 -7.66 18.68
N LYS A 158 16.44 -6.98 19.43
CA LYS A 158 17.02 -7.48 20.70
C LYS A 158 16.15 -7.11 21.91
N ASP A 159 15.30 -6.09 21.80
CA ASP A 159 14.43 -5.66 22.90
C ASP A 159 13.23 -6.63 23.05
N PRO A 160 13.09 -7.33 24.21
CA PRO A 160 12.00 -8.27 24.45
C PRO A 160 10.58 -7.67 24.32
N LYS A 161 10.45 -6.33 24.49
CA LYS A 161 9.15 -5.65 24.38
C LYS A 161 8.76 -5.35 22.93
N GLN A 162 9.75 -5.23 22.04
CA GLN A 162 9.56 -4.81 20.64
C GLN A 162 9.64 -5.98 19.66
N ARG A 163 10.45 -7.00 19.99
CA ARG A 163 10.66 -8.14 19.09
C ARG A 163 9.41 -8.97 18.86
N GLY A 164 9.32 -9.53 17.66
CA GLY A 164 8.19 -10.35 17.22
C GLY A 164 6.95 -9.53 16.83
N ARG A 165 7.08 -8.20 16.66
CA ARG A 165 6.02 -7.33 16.16
C ARG A 165 5.86 -7.50 14.67
N MET A 166 4.68 -7.91 14.22
CA MET A 166 4.30 -7.84 12.82
C MET A 166 3.12 -6.88 12.62
N ILE A 167 3.02 -6.31 11.42
CA ILE A 167 1.99 -5.35 11.04
C ILE A 167 1.40 -5.75 9.71
N ILE A 168 0.12 -5.46 9.51
CA ILE A 168 -0.65 -5.89 8.34
C ILE A 168 -0.08 -5.34 7.02
N ASP A 169 0.52 -4.16 7.02
CA ASP A 169 1.10 -3.53 5.83
C ASP A 169 2.38 -4.22 5.34
N CYS A 170 3.01 -5.07 6.17
CA CYS A 170 4.14 -5.90 5.73
C CYS A 170 3.76 -6.79 4.53
N ASN A 171 2.48 -7.12 4.38
CA ASN A 171 2.01 -7.90 3.23
C ASN A 171 2.25 -7.20 1.87
N LEU A 172 2.42 -5.85 1.86
CA LEU A 172 2.86 -5.10 0.69
C LEU A 172 4.37 -4.83 0.67
N ASN A 173 5.09 -5.19 1.72
CA ASN A 173 6.54 -5.07 1.76
C ASN A 173 7.26 -6.37 1.30
N VAL A 174 6.64 -7.52 1.52
CA VAL A 174 7.20 -8.83 1.10
C VAL A 174 7.30 -9.06 -0.41
N PRO A 175 6.58 -8.38 -1.32
CA PRO A 175 6.85 -8.43 -2.75
C PRO A 175 8.31 -8.18 -3.12
N LEU A 176 9.02 -7.31 -2.38
CA LEU A 176 10.47 -7.10 -2.54
C LEU A 176 11.28 -8.39 -2.38
N LEU A 177 10.88 -9.27 -1.46
CA LEU A 177 11.55 -10.57 -1.26
C LEU A 177 11.27 -11.54 -2.40
N TYR A 178 10.04 -11.59 -2.90
CA TYR A 178 9.71 -12.40 -4.08
C TYR A 178 10.47 -11.94 -5.32
N TRP A 179 10.54 -10.61 -5.54
CA TRP A 179 11.35 -10.03 -6.60
C TRP A 179 12.83 -10.46 -6.47
N ALA A 180 13.43 -10.30 -5.29
CA ALA A 180 14.82 -10.68 -5.05
C ALA A 180 15.06 -12.18 -5.24
N SER A 181 14.10 -13.03 -4.87
CA SER A 181 14.17 -14.48 -5.11
C SER A 181 14.22 -14.80 -6.61
N ARG A 182 13.40 -14.14 -7.43
CA ARG A 182 13.41 -14.33 -8.89
C ARG A 182 14.70 -13.82 -9.52
N GLU A 183 15.16 -12.64 -9.11
CA GLU A 183 16.37 -12.00 -9.64
C GLU A 183 17.67 -12.76 -9.34
N THR A 184 17.73 -13.43 -8.20
CA THR A 184 18.96 -14.09 -7.74
C THR A 184 18.91 -15.61 -7.76
N GLY A 185 17.72 -16.21 -7.87
CA GLY A 185 17.51 -17.65 -7.69
C GLY A 185 17.60 -18.12 -6.22
N ASN A 186 17.90 -17.22 -5.26
CA ASN A 186 17.96 -17.57 -3.84
C ASN A 186 16.52 -17.71 -3.27
N LYS A 187 16.17 -18.92 -2.86
CA LYS A 187 14.85 -19.27 -2.34
C LYS A 187 14.61 -18.81 -0.90
N ASP A 188 15.63 -18.41 -0.15
CA ASP A 188 15.48 -17.94 1.24
C ASP A 188 14.59 -16.71 1.32
N PHE A 189 14.68 -15.82 0.31
CA PHE A 189 13.83 -14.65 0.22
C PHE A 189 12.34 -15.01 0.15
N ALA A 190 11.95 -15.84 -0.81
CA ALA A 190 10.57 -16.28 -0.96
C ALA A 190 10.09 -17.10 0.25
N ALA A 191 10.94 -17.97 0.79
CA ALA A 191 10.60 -18.79 1.95
C ALA A 191 10.31 -17.95 3.22
N ALA A 192 11.02 -16.83 3.42
CA ALA A 192 10.73 -15.90 4.51
C ALA A 192 9.42 -15.17 4.29
N ALA A 193 9.14 -14.73 3.05
CA ALA A 193 7.87 -14.11 2.67
C ALA A 193 6.69 -15.06 2.88
N ASP A 194 6.77 -16.31 2.41
CA ASP A 194 5.73 -17.34 2.57
C ASP A 194 5.40 -17.58 4.05
N LYS A 195 6.42 -17.72 4.90
CA LYS A 195 6.24 -17.92 6.34
C LYS A 195 5.58 -16.71 7.02
N HIS A 196 6.01 -15.50 6.65
CA HIS A 196 5.40 -14.27 7.16
C HIS A 196 3.94 -14.16 6.76
N LEU A 197 3.60 -14.36 5.49
CA LEU A 197 2.22 -14.30 4.99
C LEU A 197 1.32 -15.35 5.66
N ALA A 198 1.82 -16.58 5.89
CA ALA A 198 1.08 -17.60 6.61
C ALA A 198 0.79 -17.19 8.07
N GLN A 199 1.75 -16.54 8.75
CA GLN A 199 1.52 -15.99 10.10
C GLN A 199 0.57 -14.80 10.08
N ALA A 200 0.68 -13.90 9.10
CA ALA A 200 -0.23 -12.77 8.93
C ALA A 200 -1.67 -13.24 8.72
N ALA A 201 -1.89 -14.21 7.84
CA ALA A 201 -3.20 -14.81 7.61
C ALA A 201 -3.81 -15.43 8.88
N LYS A 202 -2.95 -16.05 9.70
CA LYS A 202 -3.38 -16.75 10.93
C LYS A 202 -3.67 -15.80 12.09
N LEU A 203 -2.93 -14.70 12.22
CA LEU A 203 -2.90 -13.91 13.45
C LEU A 203 -3.39 -12.47 13.28
N LEU A 204 -3.22 -11.86 12.09
CA LEU A 204 -3.70 -10.51 11.84
C LEU A 204 -5.15 -10.47 11.37
N VAL A 205 -5.69 -11.56 10.83
CA VAL A 205 -7.09 -11.62 10.38
C VAL A 205 -7.94 -12.17 11.51
N ARG A 206 -8.97 -11.41 11.91
CA ARG A 206 -9.94 -11.82 12.93
C ARG A 206 -11.04 -12.70 12.33
N PRO A 207 -11.82 -13.43 13.18
CA PRO A 207 -12.92 -14.27 12.71
C PRO A 207 -14.01 -13.53 11.95
N ASP A 208 -14.25 -12.25 12.25
CA ASP A 208 -15.22 -11.36 11.59
C ASP A 208 -14.71 -10.72 10.29
N ALA A 209 -13.57 -11.17 9.78
CA ALA A 209 -12.87 -10.61 8.63
C ALA A 209 -12.36 -9.18 8.82
N SER A 210 -12.33 -8.64 10.02
CA SER A 210 -11.55 -7.44 10.33
C SER A 210 -10.08 -7.77 10.53
N THR A 211 -9.21 -6.75 10.51
CA THR A 211 -7.77 -6.95 10.74
C THR A 211 -7.29 -6.28 12.03
N PHE A 212 -6.37 -6.95 12.74
CA PHE A 212 -5.50 -6.25 13.68
C PHE A 212 -4.54 -5.36 12.90
N HIS A 213 -4.23 -4.18 13.42
CA HIS A 213 -3.14 -3.37 12.90
C HIS A 213 -1.80 -4.09 13.14
N THR A 214 -1.55 -4.49 14.39
CA THR A 214 -0.30 -5.08 14.86
C THR A 214 -0.59 -6.37 15.61
N PHE A 215 0.32 -7.34 15.52
CA PHE A 215 0.28 -8.55 16.34
C PHE A 215 1.70 -8.90 16.85
N TYR A 216 1.77 -9.41 18.07
CA TYR A 216 3.03 -9.83 18.69
C TYR A 216 3.12 -11.33 18.79
N VAL A 217 4.26 -11.89 18.41
CA VAL A 217 4.60 -13.30 18.51
C VAL A 217 5.81 -13.46 19.42
N ASP A 218 5.81 -14.44 20.28
CA ASP A 218 6.93 -14.76 21.14
C ASP A 218 8.09 -15.37 20.33
N THR A 219 9.21 -14.67 20.25
CA THR A 219 10.37 -15.07 19.44
C THR A 219 11.21 -16.22 20.05
N LYS A 220 10.88 -16.69 21.27
CA LYS A 220 11.51 -17.87 21.86
C LYS A 220 10.70 -19.14 21.62
N THR A 221 9.38 -19.01 21.55
CA THR A 221 8.45 -20.16 21.49
C THR A 221 7.62 -20.23 20.22
N GLY A 222 7.57 -19.16 19.43
CA GLY A 222 6.69 -19.02 18.26
C GLY A 222 5.21 -18.90 18.62
N LYS A 223 4.85 -18.75 19.91
CA LYS A 223 3.46 -18.67 20.33
C LYS A 223 2.89 -17.26 20.11
N PRO A 224 1.60 -17.16 19.71
CA PRO A 224 0.89 -15.89 19.66
C PRO A 224 0.84 -15.22 21.04
N ARG A 225 0.96 -13.89 21.09
CA ARG A 225 0.84 -13.10 22.32
C ARG A 225 -0.46 -12.30 22.33
N HIS A 226 -0.54 -11.19 21.57
CA HIS A 226 -1.73 -10.34 21.51
C HIS A 226 -1.70 -9.49 20.25
N GLY A 227 -2.91 -9.10 19.79
CA GLY A 227 -3.11 -8.04 18.80
C GLY A 227 -3.20 -6.69 19.48
N SER A 228 -2.89 -5.62 18.75
CA SER A 228 -3.05 -4.24 19.20
C SER A 228 -3.14 -3.28 18.02
N THR A 229 -3.40 -2.00 18.31
CA THR A 229 -3.33 -0.94 17.32
C THR A 229 -2.33 0.14 17.73
N HIS A 230 -1.82 0.88 16.73
CA HIS A 230 -1.07 2.13 16.93
C HIS A 230 -1.78 3.31 16.27
N GLN A 231 -2.53 3.05 15.19
CA GLN A 231 -3.16 4.10 14.39
C GLN A 231 -4.68 3.99 14.37
N GLY A 232 -5.27 2.84 14.72
CA GLY A 232 -6.71 2.65 14.82
C GLY A 232 -7.29 3.24 16.10
N HIS A 233 -8.62 3.19 16.20
CA HIS A 233 -9.39 3.74 17.30
C HIS A 233 -9.17 2.96 18.62
N SER A 234 -9.15 1.66 18.55
CA SER A 234 -8.89 0.76 19.67
C SER A 234 -8.30 -0.58 19.21
N ASP A 235 -7.78 -1.38 20.15
CA ASP A 235 -7.23 -2.71 19.82
C ASP A 235 -8.27 -3.66 19.20
N ASP A 236 -9.56 -3.43 19.46
CA ASP A 236 -10.67 -4.22 18.96
C ASP A 236 -11.33 -3.61 17.71
N SER A 237 -10.99 -2.39 17.32
CA SER A 237 -11.51 -1.75 16.11
C SER A 237 -10.77 -2.21 14.84
N SER A 238 -11.23 -1.79 13.68
CA SER A 238 -10.61 -2.09 12.39
C SER A 238 -10.14 -0.79 11.73
N TRP A 239 -8.86 -0.48 11.91
CA TRP A 239 -8.23 0.65 11.24
C TRP A 239 -8.37 0.51 9.70
N ALA A 240 -9.02 1.49 9.06
CA ALA A 240 -9.44 1.38 7.67
C ALA A 240 -8.25 1.15 6.71
N ARG A 241 -7.15 1.86 6.91
CA ARG A 241 -5.94 1.66 6.08
C ARG A 241 -5.31 0.30 6.33
N GLY A 242 -5.35 -0.22 7.56
CA GLY A 242 -4.90 -1.58 7.88
C GLY A 242 -5.74 -2.64 7.15
N GLN A 243 -7.06 -2.47 7.13
CA GLN A 243 -7.96 -3.35 6.39
C GLN A 243 -7.66 -3.29 4.87
N ALA A 244 -7.44 -2.10 4.31
CA ALA A 244 -7.08 -1.91 2.91
C ALA A 244 -5.73 -2.58 2.57
N TRP A 245 -4.72 -2.47 3.44
CA TRP A 245 -3.45 -3.20 3.31
C TRP A 245 -3.66 -4.71 3.29
N GLY A 246 -4.58 -5.22 4.13
CA GLY A 246 -4.95 -6.64 4.14
C GLY A 246 -5.55 -7.09 2.83
N ILE A 247 -6.53 -6.36 2.28
CA ILE A 247 -7.17 -6.67 0.99
C ILE A 247 -6.12 -6.79 -0.10
N TYR A 248 -5.31 -5.75 -0.28
CA TYR A 248 -4.34 -5.71 -1.36
C TYR A 248 -3.19 -6.68 -1.14
N GLY A 249 -2.67 -6.76 0.08
CA GLY A 249 -1.54 -7.63 0.41
C GLY A 249 -1.86 -9.11 0.24
N PHE A 250 -3.06 -9.58 0.62
CA PHE A 250 -3.44 -10.98 0.38
C PHE A 250 -3.78 -11.27 -1.09
N ALA A 251 -4.31 -10.32 -1.84
CA ALA A 251 -4.46 -10.48 -3.28
C ALA A 251 -3.09 -10.62 -3.98
N LEU A 252 -2.08 -9.82 -3.57
CA LEU A 252 -0.69 -9.98 -4.04
C LEU A 252 -0.05 -11.29 -3.55
N ALA A 253 -0.36 -11.74 -2.33
CA ALA A 253 0.12 -13.03 -1.83
C ALA A 253 -0.33 -14.18 -2.74
N TRP A 254 -1.58 -14.18 -3.19
CA TRP A 254 -2.04 -15.13 -4.21
C TRP A 254 -1.25 -15.02 -5.52
N ARG A 255 -0.98 -13.81 -6.01
CA ARG A 255 -0.19 -13.58 -7.22
C ARG A 255 1.19 -14.25 -7.16
N HIS A 256 1.85 -14.18 -6.00
CA HIS A 256 3.19 -14.74 -5.82
C HIS A 256 3.21 -16.24 -5.52
N THR A 257 2.19 -16.75 -4.82
CA THR A 257 2.17 -18.13 -4.31
C THR A 257 1.22 -19.05 -5.06
N SER A 258 0.21 -18.49 -5.74
CA SER A 258 -0.93 -19.21 -6.31
C SER A 258 -1.75 -20.02 -5.28
N ASP A 259 -1.61 -19.70 -3.98
CA ASP A 259 -2.41 -20.34 -2.93
C ASP A 259 -3.81 -19.69 -2.86
N PRO A 260 -4.89 -20.44 -3.19
CA PRO A 260 -6.25 -19.91 -3.21
C PRO A 260 -6.75 -19.45 -1.82
N ALA A 261 -6.11 -19.88 -0.74
CA ALA A 261 -6.48 -19.44 0.61
C ALA A 261 -6.28 -17.92 0.78
N TYR A 262 -5.26 -17.34 0.16
CA TYR A 262 -5.03 -15.89 0.21
C TYR A 262 -6.09 -15.11 -0.57
N LEU A 263 -6.58 -15.67 -1.68
CA LEU A 263 -7.65 -15.04 -2.46
C LEU A 263 -8.98 -15.04 -1.67
N ASP A 264 -9.28 -16.15 -0.99
CA ASP A 264 -10.46 -16.27 -0.10
C ASP A 264 -10.38 -15.26 1.06
N ILE A 265 -9.21 -15.11 1.67
CA ILE A 265 -8.98 -14.10 2.72
C ILE A 265 -9.20 -12.70 2.15
N ALA A 266 -8.57 -12.35 1.03
CA ALA A 266 -8.70 -11.03 0.42
C ALA A 266 -10.17 -10.69 0.12
N ALA A 267 -10.96 -11.64 -0.39
CA ALA A 267 -12.39 -11.47 -0.65
C ALA A 267 -13.19 -11.19 0.63
N LYS A 268 -12.93 -11.92 1.72
CA LYS A 268 -13.59 -11.70 3.01
C LYS A 268 -13.26 -10.35 3.62
N LEU A 269 -11.97 -9.95 3.54
CA LEU A 269 -11.52 -8.62 3.98
C LEU A 269 -12.16 -7.51 3.15
N ALA A 270 -12.29 -7.71 1.84
CA ALA A 270 -12.93 -6.77 0.93
C ALA A 270 -14.41 -6.56 1.29
N ASN A 271 -15.15 -7.64 1.52
CA ASN A 271 -16.56 -7.57 1.90
C ASN A 271 -16.75 -6.84 3.24
N HIS A 272 -15.90 -7.15 4.24
CA HIS A 272 -15.92 -6.45 5.52
C HIS A 272 -15.70 -4.94 5.36
N PHE A 273 -14.74 -4.53 4.52
CA PHE A 273 -14.45 -3.13 4.23
C PHE A 273 -15.64 -2.46 3.52
N LEU A 274 -16.13 -3.06 2.43
CA LEU A 274 -17.17 -2.49 1.59
C LEU A 274 -18.53 -2.35 2.31
N ASN A 275 -18.86 -3.28 3.20
CA ASN A 275 -20.08 -3.22 4.01
C ASN A 275 -20.06 -2.12 5.09
N ARG A 276 -18.90 -1.49 5.33
CA ARG A 276 -18.71 -0.41 6.32
C ARG A 276 -18.41 0.93 5.69
N LEU A 277 -18.57 1.04 4.38
CA LEU A 277 -18.40 2.32 3.70
C LEU A 277 -19.60 3.24 3.99
N PRO A 278 -19.34 4.52 4.29
CA PRO A 278 -20.35 5.56 4.29
C PRO A 278 -21.05 5.68 2.94
N SER A 279 -22.15 6.47 2.93
CA SER A 279 -22.99 6.68 1.74
C SER A 279 -22.23 7.29 0.54
N ASP A 280 -21.17 8.07 0.79
CA ASP A 280 -20.28 8.63 -0.24
C ASP A 280 -19.31 7.61 -0.82
N GLY A 281 -19.19 6.40 -0.24
CA GLY A 281 -18.33 5.32 -0.69
C GLY A 281 -16.85 5.47 -0.32
N ILE A 282 -16.50 6.45 0.53
CA ILE A 282 -15.13 6.62 1.06
C ILE A 282 -15.12 6.32 2.55
N CYS A 283 -14.24 5.42 2.99
CA CYS A 283 -14.17 4.97 4.37
C CYS A 283 -13.81 6.09 5.35
N CYS A 284 -14.32 5.99 6.57
CA CYS A 284 -13.77 6.70 7.70
C CYS A 284 -12.37 6.13 8.05
N TRP A 285 -11.59 6.85 8.84
CA TRP A 285 -10.23 6.45 9.23
C TRP A 285 -10.17 5.13 10.02
N ASP A 286 -11.27 4.74 10.66
CA ASP A 286 -11.47 3.44 11.29
C ASP A 286 -12.88 2.94 10.96
N LEU A 287 -13.03 1.65 10.63
CA LEU A 287 -14.27 1.06 10.14
C LEU A 287 -15.33 0.83 11.23
N ILE A 288 -15.03 1.19 12.49
CA ILE A 288 -16.04 1.26 13.55
C ILE A 288 -17.03 2.41 13.30
N PHE A 289 -16.60 3.43 12.54
CA PHE A 289 -17.40 4.57 12.14
C PHE A 289 -17.93 4.34 10.72
N THR A 290 -19.24 4.54 10.51
CA THR A 290 -19.87 4.24 9.23
C THR A 290 -20.43 5.48 8.51
N ASP A 291 -21.16 6.34 9.20
CA ASP A 291 -21.79 7.52 8.57
C ASP A 291 -21.97 8.70 9.55
N GLU A 292 -21.02 8.87 10.46
CA GLU A 292 -21.02 9.97 11.42
C GLU A 292 -20.47 11.25 10.75
N ALA A 293 -21.25 12.32 10.81
CA ALA A 293 -21.00 13.55 10.04
C ALA A 293 -19.63 14.21 10.29
N ASP A 294 -19.09 14.05 11.52
CA ASP A 294 -17.85 14.72 11.93
C ASP A 294 -16.62 13.78 11.95
N THR A 295 -16.78 12.54 11.46
CA THR A 295 -15.66 11.59 11.45
C THR A 295 -14.82 11.76 10.18
N PRO A 296 -13.49 12.03 10.32
CA PRO A 296 -12.60 12.17 9.18
C PRO A 296 -12.62 10.96 8.25
N ARG A 297 -12.71 11.21 6.95
CA ARG A 297 -12.51 10.21 5.91
C ARG A 297 -11.02 9.87 5.80
N ASP A 298 -10.70 8.70 5.26
CA ASP A 298 -9.33 8.36 4.86
C ASP A 298 -9.29 8.03 3.35
N SER A 299 -9.11 9.06 2.54
CA SER A 299 -8.98 8.94 1.08
C SER A 299 -7.83 8.02 0.69
N SER A 300 -6.77 7.96 1.50
CA SER A 300 -5.61 7.09 1.25
C SER A 300 -5.98 5.61 1.43
N ALA A 301 -6.75 5.26 2.45
CA ALA A 301 -7.25 3.91 2.66
C ALA A 301 -8.19 3.47 1.52
N ALA A 302 -9.05 4.37 1.06
CA ALA A 302 -9.93 4.13 -0.08
C ALA A 302 -9.15 3.88 -1.37
N ALA A 303 -8.10 4.65 -1.66
CA ALA A 303 -7.25 4.47 -2.84
C ALA A 303 -6.49 3.11 -2.81
N ILE A 304 -5.97 2.71 -1.64
CA ILE A 304 -5.34 1.40 -1.45
C ILE A 304 -6.36 0.28 -1.66
N ALA A 305 -7.55 0.40 -1.05
CA ALA A 305 -8.61 -0.58 -1.20
C ALA A 305 -9.04 -0.73 -2.67
N ALA A 306 -9.15 0.37 -3.42
CA ALA A 306 -9.45 0.31 -4.85
C ALA A 306 -8.40 -0.48 -5.64
N CYS A 307 -7.10 -0.29 -5.38
CA CYS A 307 -6.05 -1.11 -5.99
C CYS A 307 -6.16 -2.59 -5.60
N GLY A 308 -6.44 -2.87 -4.32
CA GLY A 308 -6.64 -4.23 -3.83
C GLY A 308 -7.86 -4.93 -4.45
N LEU A 309 -8.98 -4.20 -4.61
CA LEU A 309 -10.18 -4.71 -5.26
C LEU A 309 -9.94 -5.02 -6.75
N LEU A 310 -9.20 -4.16 -7.47
CA LEU A 310 -8.81 -4.40 -8.86
C LEU A 310 -7.88 -5.61 -8.99
N GLU A 311 -6.94 -5.78 -8.07
CA GLU A 311 -6.07 -6.97 -8.02
C GLU A 311 -6.89 -8.24 -7.77
N LEU A 312 -7.80 -8.20 -6.78
CA LEU A 312 -8.71 -9.30 -6.45
C LEU A 312 -9.63 -9.65 -7.65
N ALA A 313 -10.24 -8.64 -8.27
CA ALA A 313 -11.08 -8.84 -9.45
C ALA A 313 -10.29 -9.51 -10.60
N GLN A 314 -9.04 -9.07 -10.84
CA GLN A 314 -8.21 -9.66 -11.89
C GLN A 314 -7.81 -11.11 -11.57
N ALA A 315 -7.65 -11.46 -10.29
CA ALA A 315 -7.27 -12.78 -9.83
C ALA A 315 -8.42 -13.80 -9.89
N LEU A 316 -9.67 -13.35 -9.76
CA LEU A 316 -10.84 -14.21 -9.78
C LEU A 316 -11.11 -14.76 -11.19
N PRO A 317 -11.62 -16.01 -11.32
CA PRO A 317 -12.05 -16.58 -12.59
C PRO A 317 -13.09 -15.68 -13.29
N LEU A 318 -13.09 -15.69 -14.63
CA LEU A 318 -14.06 -14.94 -15.45
C LEU A 318 -15.52 -15.33 -15.17
N SER A 319 -15.75 -16.56 -14.70
CA SER A 319 -17.07 -17.07 -14.35
C SER A 319 -17.52 -16.70 -12.92
N ASN A 320 -16.71 -15.97 -12.16
CA ASN A 320 -17.04 -15.57 -10.82
C ASN A 320 -17.73 -14.19 -10.82
N ASP A 321 -19.02 -14.15 -10.43
CA ASP A 321 -19.83 -12.93 -10.44
C ASP A 321 -19.27 -11.82 -9.54
N MET A 322 -18.52 -12.17 -8.49
CA MET A 322 -17.88 -11.21 -7.61
C MET A 322 -16.74 -10.43 -8.28
N ARG A 323 -16.19 -10.95 -9.39
CA ARG A 323 -15.18 -10.24 -10.17
C ARG A 323 -15.69 -8.87 -10.63
N GLU A 324 -16.86 -8.85 -11.29
CA GLU A 324 -17.48 -7.60 -11.77
C GLU A 324 -17.88 -6.68 -10.60
N THR A 325 -18.37 -7.26 -9.52
CA THR A 325 -18.74 -6.53 -8.30
C THR A 325 -17.55 -5.79 -7.69
N TYR A 326 -16.38 -6.44 -7.53
CA TYR A 326 -15.19 -5.78 -6.99
C TYR A 326 -14.63 -4.73 -7.94
N GLU A 327 -14.64 -4.98 -9.25
CA GLU A 327 -14.25 -3.98 -10.27
C GLU A 327 -15.18 -2.76 -10.22
N ALA A 328 -16.50 -2.98 -10.06
CA ALA A 328 -17.50 -1.92 -9.93
C ALA A 328 -17.27 -1.05 -8.69
N TRP A 329 -17.01 -1.66 -7.55
CA TRP A 329 -16.71 -0.95 -6.32
C TRP A 329 -15.41 -0.13 -6.44
N ALA A 330 -14.33 -0.72 -6.95
CA ALA A 330 -13.08 -0.02 -7.18
C ALA A 330 -13.27 1.19 -8.10
N THR A 331 -14.00 1.01 -9.20
CA THR A 331 -14.32 2.08 -10.15
C THR A 331 -15.11 3.21 -9.50
N ALA A 332 -16.10 2.88 -8.66
CA ALA A 332 -16.90 3.88 -7.95
C ALA A 332 -16.03 4.66 -6.94
N ILE A 333 -15.18 3.98 -6.17
CA ILE A 333 -14.24 4.63 -5.23
C ILE A 333 -13.31 5.59 -5.98
N VAL A 334 -12.68 5.14 -7.08
CA VAL A 334 -11.77 5.97 -7.89
C VAL A 334 -12.51 7.18 -8.47
N ARG A 335 -13.76 7.01 -8.91
CA ARG A 335 -14.61 8.11 -9.39
C ARG A 335 -14.86 9.13 -8.28
N THR A 336 -15.32 8.68 -7.11
CA THR A 336 -15.59 9.57 -5.96
C THR A 336 -14.33 10.31 -5.52
N LEU A 337 -13.19 9.64 -5.45
CA LEU A 337 -11.90 10.28 -5.14
C LEU A 337 -11.57 11.39 -6.15
N GLY A 338 -11.75 11.11 -7.44
CA GLY A 338 -11.49 12.08 -8.51
C GLY A 338 -12.49 13.23 -8.59
N ASP A 339 -13.72 13.04 -8.12
CA ASP A 339 -14.76 14.07 -8.19
C ASP A 339 -14.75 14.98 -6.95
N ASN A 340 -14.44 14.43 -5.76
CA ASN A 340 -14.68 15.12 -4.49
C ASN A 340 -13.44 15.28 -3.60
N TYR A 341 -12.33 14.55 -3.88
CA TYR A 341 -11.18 14.49 -2.98
C TYR A 341 -9.88 15.00 -3.61
N LEU A 342 -9.91 15.44 -4.88
CA LEU A 342 -8.72 16.03 -5.50
C LEU A 342 -8.37 17.36 -4.84
N ALA A 343 -7.08 17.52 -4.51
CA ALA A 343 -6.54 18.78 -4.03
C ALA A 343 -6.76 19.92 -5.05
N PRO A 344 -7.04 21.15 -4.62
CA PRO A 344 -7.12 22.28 -5.55
C PRO A 344 -5.78 22.51 -6.23
N LEU A 345 -5.80 22.96 -7.49
CA LEU A 345 -4.57 23.29 -8.21
C LEU A 345 -3.87 24.51 -7.63
N GLU A 346 -4.58 25.43 -7.02
CA GLU A 346 -4.02 26.60 -6.33
C GLU A 346 -4.02 26.35 -4.82
N GLY A 347 -2.92 26.67 -4.16
CA GLY A 347 -2.81 26.55 -2.69
C GLY A 347 -2.49 25.13 -2.19
N SER A 348 -2.27 24.15 -3.07
CA SER A 348 -1.85 22.79 -2.70
C SER A 348 -0.79 22.24 -3.65
N ASN A 349 0.05 21.35 -3.16
CA ASN A 349 0.99 20.54 -3.95
C ASN A 349 0.73 19.02 -3.79
N ALA A 350 -0.48 18.62 -3.43
CA ALA A 350 -0.91 17.24 -3.28
C ALA A 350 -1.80 16.79 -4.45
N VAL A 351 -2.08 15.49 -4.54
CA VAL A 351 -3.09 14.93 -5.48
C VAL A 351 -4.44 14.76 -4.81
N LEU A 352 -4.49 14.07 -3.67
CA LEU A 352 -5.70 13.86 -2.87
C LEU A 352 -5.60 14.58 -1.52
N LEU A 353 -6.74 15.05 -1.01
CA LEU A 353 -6.92 15.52 0.36
C LEU A 353 -7.81 14.56 1.16
N HIS A 354 -8.08 14.92 2.41
CA HIS A 354 -8.99 14.22 3.32
C HIS A 354 -8.54 12.79 3.64
N ALA A 355 -7.23 12.60 3.85
CA ALA A 355 -6.65 11.39 4.42
C ALA A 355 -6.36 11.58 5.91
N VAL A 356 -6.08 10.48 6.60
CA VAL A 356 -5.65 10.49 8.01
C VAL A 356 -4.36 9.71 8.16
N TYR A 357 -3.25 10.41 8.46
CA TYR A 357 -1.98 9.72 8.70
C TYR A 357 -2.01 8.98 10.04
N HIS A 358 -2.23 9.69 11.16
CA HIS A 358 -2.12 9.08 12.49
C HIS A 358 -3.06 9.78 13.49
N MET A 359 -4.28 9.28 13.62
CA MET A 359 -5.29 9.88 14.49
C MET A 359 -4.88 9.95 15.97
N PRO A 360 -4.36 8.87 16.61
CA PRO A 360 -3.98 8.94 18.02
C PRO A 360 -2.92 9.99 18.33
N ASN A 361 -1.99 10.24 17.40
CA ASN A 361 -0.93 11.26 17.55
C ASN A 361 -1.34 12.63 17.02
N LYS A 362 -2.57 12.79 16.52
CA LYS A 362 -3.09 14.02 15.90
C LYS A 362 -2.19 14.55 14.77
N ALA A 363 -1.64 13.65 13.96
CA ALA A 363 -0.76 13.98 12.85
C ALA A 363 -1.45 13.69 11.52
N GLY A 364 -1.43 14.66 10.59
CA GLY A 364 -1.97 14.52 9.24
C GLY A 364 -3.44 14.10 9.23
N ILE A 365 -4.29 14.76 10.03
CA ILE A 365 -5.75 14.54 10.07
C ILE A 365 -6.39 15.48 9.07
N ASP A 366 -7.22 14.91 8.17
CA ASP A 366 -7.89 15.65 7.11
C ASP A 366 -6.90 16.33 6.13
N GLU A 367 -5.74 15.70 5.93
CA GLU A 367 -4.63 16.16 5.13
C GLU A 367 -4.39 15.26 3.91
N ALA A 368 -3.41 15.57 3.08
CA ALA A 368 -2.91 14.66 2.07
C ALA A 368 -1.92 13.65 2.67
N CYS A 369 -1.88 12.44 2.11
CA CYS A 369 -0.87 11.43 2.41
C CYS A 369 -0.25 10.92 1.11
N ILE A 370 1.08 10.96 0.98
CA ILE A 370 1.77 10.67 -0.29
C ILE A 370 1.50 9.28 -0.84
N TRP A 371 1.24 8.29 0.00
CA TRP A 371 0.81 6.96 -0.44
C TRP A 371 -0.62 6.99 -1.03
N GLY A 372 -1.53 7.83 -0.51
CA GLY A 372 -2.85 8.03 -1.10
C GLY A 372 -2.77 8.54 -2.54
N ASP A 373 -1.88 9.51 -2.76
CA ASP A 373 -1.60 10.07 -4.08
C ASP A 373 -1.07 9.00 -5.04
N TYR A 374 -0.12 8.17 -4.58
CA TYR A 374 0.42 7.06 -5.36
C TYR A 374 -0.65 6.03 -5.73
N PHE A 375 -1.43 5.55 -4.75
CA PHE A 375 -2.42 4.51 -5.01
C PHE A 375 -3.59 5.00 -5.87
N TYR A 376 -3.92 6.28 -5.82
CA TYR A 376 -4.90 6.84 -6.76
C TYR A 376 -4.37 6.79 -8.20
N LEU A 377 -3.12 7.18 -8.44
CA LEU A 377 -2.49 7.04 -9.75
C LEU A 377 -2.36 5.58 -10.19
N GLU A 378 -2.02 4.66 -9.29
CA GLU A 378 -1.97 3.23 -9.57
C GLU A 378 -3.35 2.70 -9.96
N ALA A 379 -4.42 3.07 -9.23
CA ALA A 379 -5.78 2.66 -9.56
C ALA A 379 -6.23 3.16 -10.95
N LEU A 380 -5.90 4.40 -11.30
CA LEU A 380 -6.13 4.95 -12.63
C LEU A 380 -5.38 4.16 -13.72
N MET A 381 -4.10 3.79 -13.45
CA MET A 381 -3.31 2.96 -14.36
C MET A 381 -3.98 1.61 -14.62
N ARG A 382 -4.43 0.94 -13.56
CA ARG A 382 -5.10 -0.35 -13.62
C ARG A 382 -6.43 -0.32 -14.39
N LEU A 383 -7.19 0.76 -14.22
CA LEU A 383 -8.45 0.94 -14.95
C LEU A 383 -8.23 1.29 -16.43
N ARG A 384 -7.15 1.99 -16.73
CA ARG A 384 -6.89 2.51 -18.08
C ARG A 384 -6.13 1.54 -18.99
N HIS A 385 -5.28 0.71 -18.44
CA HIS A 385 -4.35 -0.14 -19.15
C HIS A 385 -4.35 -1.58 -18.62
N ALA A 386 -4.04 -2.54 -19.48
CA ALA A 386 -3.57 -3.85 -19.06
C ALA A 386 -2.15 -3.67 -18.50
N TRP A 387 -2.07 -3.34 -17.21
CA TRP A 387 -0.82 -2.96 -16.55
C TRP A 387 -0.45 -3.99 -15.48
N GLU A 388 0.82 -4.32 -15.44
CA GLU A 388 1.37 -5.17 -14.40
C GLU A 388 1.94 -4.32 -13.28
N PRO A 389 1.47 -4.50 -12.02
CA PRO A 389 1.88 -3.64 -10.92
C PRO A 389 3.37 -3.79 -10.59
N TYR A 390 3.96 -2.74 -10.03
CA TYR A 390 5.35 -2.78 -9.56
C TYR A 390 5.58 -3.79 -8.43
N TRP A 391 4.51 -4.21 -7.78
CA TRP A 391 4.49 -5.23 -6.72
C TRP A 391 4.64 -6.68 -7.23
N SER A 392 4.62 -6.91 -8.56
CA SER A 392 4.70 -8.24 -9.19
C SER A 392 6.11 -8.81 -9.19
#